data_c8a61b0fa05686ea31dfaed7da3eb69a
#
_entry.id   c8a61b0fa05686ea31dfaed7da3eb69a
#
_cell.length_a   1.000
_cell.length_b   1.000
_cell.length_c   1.000
_cell.angle_alpha   90.00
_cell.angle_beta   90.00
_cell.angle_gamma   90.00
#
_symmetry.space_group_name_H-M   'P 1'
#
loop_
_entity.id
_entity.type
_entity.pdbx_description
1 polymer ?
#
loop_
_entity_poly.entity_id
_entity_poly.type
_entity_poly.pdbx_seq_one_letter_code
_entity_poly.pdbx_strand_id
1 'polypeptide(L)'
;DQDTYIANHIDPEGEYLYQLYRATTIHTLHGRMASGHLQGRLLKMLVHMTQAKRVLEVGTFSGYSAICLAQGFPDDGLLYTFEINDEQEDFTRPWIENSDVASKIRFIIGDAITQAPQLGVTFDLVFIDGDKRTYVETYEMALTVLRQGGFIMADNTLWDGHVFDSAYDKDQQTLGIRRLNDLVATDTRVEKV
;
A
#
# COMPACT_ATOMS: atom_id res chain seq x y z
N ASP A 1 14.35 -22.75 -0.27
CA ASP A 1 14.89 -21.43 0.07
C ASP A 1 14.09 -20.80 1.20
N GLN A 2 14.46 -19.58 1.65
CA GLN A 2 13.84 -18.88 2.77
C GLN A 2 12.36 -18.59 2.50
N ASP A 3 12.03 -18.13 1.31
CA ASP A 3 10.65 -17.75 0.95
C ASP A 3 9.71 -18.95 0.97
N THR A 4 10.17 -20.08 0.45
CA THR A 4 9.42 -21.36 0.51
C THR A 4 9.21 -21.81 1.96
N TYR A 5 10.22 -21.67 2.82
CA TYR A 5 10.07 -21.99 4.24
C TYR A 5 9.02 -21.10 4.91
N ILE A 6 9.07 -19.79 4.70
CA ILE A 6 8.10 -18.85 5.25
C ILE A 6 6.69 -19.18 4.76
N ALA A 7 6.51 -19.35 3.45
CA ALA A 7 5.21 -19.66 2.85
C ALA A 7 4.56 -20.93 3.43
N ASN A 8 5.37 -21.92 3.81
CA ASN A 8 4.90 -23.15 4.41
C ASN A 8 4.58 -23.05 5.92
N HIS A 9 4.91 -21.91 6.57
CA HIS A 9 4.74 -21.70 8.01
C HIS A 9 3.80 -20.54 8.36
N ILE A 10 3.16 -19.94 7.35
CA ILE A 10 2.10 -18.94 7.52
C ILE A 10 0.80 -19.49 6.92
N ASP A 11 -0.32 -18.84 7.21
CA ASP A 11 -1.60 -19.20 6.60
C ASP A 11 -1.52 -19.18 5.07
N PRO A 12 -2.18 -20.08 4.36
CA PRO A 12 -2.11 -20.16 2.92
C PRO A 12 -2.61 -18.88 2.25
N GLU A 13 -2.01 -18.53 1.12
CA GLU A 13 -2.38 -17.34 0.33
C GLU A 13 -3.84 -17.39 -0.14
N GLY A 14 -4.31 -18.55 -0.48
CA GLY A 14 -5.61 -18.76 -1.10
C GLY A 14 -5.55 -18.65 -2.63
N GLU A 15 -6.42 -19.42 -3.28
CA GLU A 15 -6.41 -19.55 -4.75
C GLU A 15 -6.60 -18.21 -5.46
N TYR A 16 -7.50 -17.36 -4.97
CA TYR A 16 -7.80 -16.08 -5.61
C TYR A 16 -6.60 -15.13 -5.66
N LEU A 17 -5.94 -14.94 -4.53
CA LEU A 17 -4.74 -14.09 -4.45
C LEU A 17 -3.58 -14.69 -5.24
N TYR A 18 -3.40 -16.00 -5.21
CA TYR A 18 -2.39 -16.69 -6.03
C TYR A 18 -2.62 -16.45 -7.52
N GLN A 19 -3.86 -16.56 -8.01
CA GLN A 19 -4.20 -16.29 -9.41
C GLN A 19 -4.00 -14.80 -9.76
N LEU A 20 -4.36 -13.87 -8.88
CA LEU A 20 -4.09 -12.45 -9.07
C LEU A 20 -2.58 -12.18 -9.15
N TYR A 21 -1.78 -12.73 -8.24
CA TYR A 21 -0.33 -12.56 -8.24
C TYR A 21 0.28 -13.09 -9.55
N ARG A 22 -0.14 -14.28 -9.97
CA ARG A 22 0.29 -14.88 -11.23
C ARG A 22 -0.12 -14.04 -12.44
N ALA A 23 -1.37 -13.58 -12.51
CA ALA A 23 -1.85 -12.73 -13.59
C ALA A 23 -1.07 -11.40 -13.64
N THR A 24 -0.80 -10.79 -12.50
CA THR A 24 0.03 -9.59 -12.37
C THR A 24 1.41 -9.82 -12.98
N THR A 25 2.05 -10.93 -12.62
CA THR A 25 3.40 -11.27 -13.13
C THR A 25 3.42 -11.49 -14.64
N ILE A 26 2.36 -12.06 -15.22
CA ILE A 26 2.29 -12.40 -16.65
C ILE A 26 1.86 -11.21 -17.51
N HIS A 27 0.94 -10.37 -17.02
CA HIS A 27 0.23 -9.39 -17.83
C HIS A 27 0.61 -7.93 -17.54
N THR A 28 1.46 -7.67 -16.54
CA THR A 28 1.91 -6.30 -16.24
C THR A 28 3.42 -6.15 -16.48
N LEU A 29 3.85 -4.93 -16.81
CA LEU A 29 5.27 -4.61 -17.06
C LEU A 29 6.13 -4.76 -15.80
N HIS A 30 5.53 -4.61 -14.63
CA HIS A 30 6.24 -4.57 -13.35
C HIS A 30 5.69 -5.59 -12.35
N GLY A 31 5.40 -6.83 -12.81
CA GLY A 31 4.77 -7.87 -11.99
C GLY A 31 5.43 -8.14 -10.64
N ARG A 32 6.73 -7.84 -10.51
CA ARG A 32 7.47 -7.97 -9.24
C ARG A 32 7.10 -6.92 -8.19
N MET A 33 6.35 -5.89 -8.56
CA MET A 33 5.89 -4.84 -7.64
C MET A 33 4.69 -5.27 -6.80
N ALA A 34 4.05 -6.40 -7.11
CA ALA A 34 2.97 -6.92 -6.28
C ALA A 34 3.50 -7.35 -4.90
N SER A 35 2.77 -6.99 -3.85
CA SER A 35 3.18 -7.22 -2.45
C SER A 35 3.49 -8.69 -2.11
N GLY A 36 2.76 -9.63 -2.71
CA GLY A 36 2.96 -11.06 -2.49
C GLY A 36 2.41 -11.57 -1.15
N HIS A 37 2.55 -12.89 -0.95
CA HIS A 37 1.87 -13.63 0.11
C HIS A 37 2.23 -13.15 1.52
N LEU A 38 3.53 -13.06 1.85
CA LEU A 38 3.96 -12.66 3.21
C LEU A 38 3.51 -11.25 3.56
N GLN A 39 3.76 -10.30 2.66
CA GLN A 39 3.38 -8.90 2.88
C GLN A 39 1.86 -8.75 2.94
N GLY A 40 1.12 -9.43 2.07
CA GLY A 40 -0.34 -9.42 2.10
C GLY A 40 -0.91 -9.91 3.44
N ARG A 41 -0.32 -10.99 3.99
CA ARG A 41 -0.70 -11.49 5.33
C ARG A 41 -0.37 -10.48 6.43
N LEU A 42 0.77 -9.83 6.35
CA LEU A 42 1.16 -8.78 7.30
C LEU A 42 0.18 -7.60 7.24
N LEU A 43 -0.16 -7.11 6.05
CA LEU A 43 -1.11 -6.01 5.86
C LEU A 43 -2.49 -6.34 6.45
N LYS A 44 -3.02 -7.54 6.16
CA LYS A 44 -4.27 -8.05 6.76
C LYS A 44 -4.20 -8.05 8.28
N MET A 45 -3.11 -8.56 8.85
CA MET A 45 -2.94 -8.66 10.30
C MET A 45 -2.83 -7.27 10.95
N LEU A 46 -2.13 -6.32 10.35
CA LEU A 46 -2.00 -4.95 10.87
C LEU A 46 -3.36 -4.24 10.91
N VAL A 47 -4.17 -4.36 9.86
CA VAL A 47 -5.55 -3.83 9.87
C VAL A 47 -6.38 -4.48 10.99
N HIS A 48 -6.27 -5.81 11.14
CA HIS A 48 -7.00 -6.52 12.18
C HIS A 48 -6.54 -6.15 13.60
N MET A 49 -5.24 -6.05 13.84
CA MET A 49 -4.66 -5.69 15.15
C MET A 49 -5.01 -4.25 15.56
N THR A 50 -4.98 -3.32 14.61
CA THR A 50 -5.30 -1.90 14.87
C THR A 50 -6.79 -1.63 14.91
N GLN A 51 -7.64 -2.61 14.56
CA GLN A 51 -9.09 -2.47 14.43
C GLN A 51 -9.48 -1.29 13.53
N ALA A 52 -8.65 -1.03 12.51
CA ALA A 52 -8.87 0.06 11.56
C ALA A 52 -10.16 -0.17 10.77
N LYS A 53 -10.99 0.87 10.68
CA LYS A 53 -12.26 0.85 9.93
C LYS A 53 -12.20 1.69 8.66
N ARG A 54 -11.34 2.68 8.63
CA ARG A 54 -11.13 3.55 7.46
C ARG A 54 -9.66 3.52 7.11
N VAL A 55 -9.34 2.92 5.99
CA VAL A 55 -7.96 2.80 5.50
C VAL A 55 -7.84 3.49 4.15
N LEU A 56 -6.76 4.24 3.99
CA LEU A 56 -6.34 4.82 2.72
C LEU A 56 -5.12 4.06 2.21
N GLU A 57 -5.16 3.65 0.96
CA GLU A 57 -4.01 3.11 0.23
C GLU A 57 -3.66 4.04 -0.92
N VAL A 58 -2.38 4.38 -1.03
CA VAL A 58 -1.83 5.16 -2.15
C VAL A 58 -0.92 4.28 -2.97
N GLY A 59 -1.38 3.92 -4.17
CA GLY A 59 -0.77 2.94 -5.06
C GLY A 59 -1.50 1.60 -5.03
N THR A 60 -2.55 1.46 -5.86
CA THR A 60 -3.35 0.23 -5.94
C THR A 60 -2.64 -0.85 -6.74
N PHE A 61 -1.99 -0.47 -7.83
CA PHE A 61 -1.38 -1.34 -8.83
C PHE A 61 -2.33 -2.47 -9.25
N SER A 62 -2.03 -3.73 -8.93
CA SER A 62 -2.88 -4.88 -9.30
C SER A 62 -4.07 -5.12 -8.37
N GLY A 63 -4.14 -4.42 -7.24
CA GLY A 63 -5.18 -4.62 -6.22
C GLY A 63 -4.86 -5.71 -5.20
N TYR A 64 -3.68 -6.33 -5.24
CA TYR A 64 -3.32 -7.41 -4.33
C TYR A 64 -3.29 -6.93 -2.87
N SER A 65 -2.55 -5.86 -2.57
CA SER A 65 -2.51 -5.25 -1.23
C SER A 65 -3.88 -4.73 -0.79
N ALA A 66 -4.64 -4.12 -1.72
CA ALA A 66 -5.99 -3.64 -1.46
C ALA A 66 -6.92 -4.76 -0.93
N ILE A 67 -6.92 -5.91 -1.59
CA ILE A 67 -7.71 -7.08 -1.18
C ILE A 67 -7.23 -7.59 0.20
N CYS A 68 -5.92 -7.69 0.41
CA CYS A 68 -5.35 -8.13 1.68
C CYS A 68 -5.70 -7.18 2.84
N LEU A 69 -5.60 -5.87 2.65
CA LEU A 69 -6.03 -4.86 3.64
C LEU A 69 -7.52 -5.02 3.96
N ALA A 70 -8.36 -5.15 2.93
CA ALA A 70 -9.80 -5.28 3.09
C ALA A 70 -10.22 -6.57 3.80
N GLN A 71 -9.47 -7.66 3.65
CA GLN A 71 -9.68 -8.91 4.38
C GLN A 71 -9.40 -8.79 5.90
N GLY A 72 -8.67 -7.77 6.33
CA GLY A 72 -8.39 -7.50 7.75
C GLY A 72 -9.48 -6.70 8.46
N PHE A 73 -10.46 -6.16 7.74
CA PHE A 73 -11.48 -5.27 8.28
C PHE A 73 -12.52 -5.96 9.16
N PRO A 74 -13.05 -5.25 10.19
CA PRO A 74 -14.35 -5.55 10.75
C PRO A 74 -15.46 -5.35 9.69
N ASP A 75 -16.72 -5.71 10.04
CA ASP A 75 -17.83 -5.69 9.08
C ASP A 75 -18.10 -4.31 8.48
N ASP A 76 -17.89 -3.24 9.24
CA ASP A 76 -18.09 -1.84 8.84
C ASP A 76 -16.82 -1.17 8.28
N GLY A 77 -15.78 -1.96 7.99
CA GLY A 77 -14.53 -1.47 7.43
C GLY A 77 -14.63 -1.08 5.97
N LEU A 78 -13.88 -0.04 5.56
CA LEU A 78 -13.85 0.46 4.20
C LEU A 78 -12.45 0.96 3.82
N LEU A 79 -11.95 0.45 2.71
CA LEU A 79 -10.71 0.87 2.05
C LEU A 79 -11.03 1.87 0.94
N TYR A 80 -10.27 2.96 0.89
CA TYR A 80 -10.13 3.83 -0.27
C TYR A 80 -8.74 3.62 -0.85
N THR A 81 -8.66 3.12 -2.07
CA THR A 81 -7.39 2.86 -2.75
C THR A 81 -7.30 3.66 -4.04
N PHE A 82 -6.17 4.34 -4.21
CA PHE A 82 -5.94 5.25 -5.33
C PHE A 82 -4.87 4.71 -6.26
N GLU A 83 -5.15 4.76 -7.58
CA GLU A 83 -4.21 4.49 -8.64
C GLU A 83 -4.11 5.71 -9.57
N ILE A 84 -2.90 6.22 -9.75
CA ILE A 84 -2.69 7.40 -10.61
C ILE A 84 -2.61 7.04 -12.09
N ASN A 85 -2.22 5.79 -12.40
CA ASN A 85 -2.13 5.30 -13.76
C ASN A 85 -3.47 4.69 -14.20
N ASP A 86 -4.21 5.39 -15.04
CA ASP A 86 -5.51 4.95 -15.54
C ASP A 86 -5.42 3.71 -16.45
N GLU A 87 -4.28 3.45 -17.07
CA GLU A 87 -4.06 2.22 -17.87
C GLU A 87 -4.14 0.94 -17.00
N GLN A 88 -3.94 1.05 -15.68
CA GLN A 88 -4.08 -0.08 -14.76
C GLN A 88 -5.56 -0.46 -14.50
N GLU A 89 -6.52 0.41 -14.78
CA GLU A 89 -7.92 0.21 -14.42
C GLU A 89 -8.49 -1.06 -15.01
N ASP A 90 -8.27 -1.29 -16.31
CA ASP A 90 -8.83 -2.43 -17.04
C ASP A 90 -8.33 -3.78 -16.48
N PHE A 91 -7.10 -3.82 -15.96
CA PHE A 91 -6.56 -5.00 -15.29
C PHE A 91 -7.09 -5.13 -13.87
N THR A 92 -7.01 -4.06 -13.09
CA THR A 92 -7.19 -4.09 -11.63
C THR A 92 -8.67 -4.16 -11.21
N ARG A 93 -9.54 -3.40 -11.87
CA ARG A 93 -10.96 -3.30 -11.49
C ARG A 93 -11.66 -4.65 -11.45
N PRO A 94 -11.55 -5.53 -12.46
CA PRO A 94 -12.19 -6.86 -12.41
C PRO A 94 -11.73 -7.72 -11.25
N TRP A 95 -10.44 -7.66 -10.86
CA TRP A 95 -9.92 -8.40 -9.72
C TRP A 95 -10.47 -7.90 -8.39
N ILE A 96 -10.62 -6.59 -8.22
CA ILE A 96 -11.24 -6.03 -7.01
C ILE A 96 -12.73 -6.39 -6.96
N GLU A 97 -13.48 -6.18 -8.04
CA GLU A 97 -14.92 -6.38 -8.09
C GLU A 97 -15.36 -7.84 -7.93
N ASN A 98 -14.51 -8.80 -8.35
CA ASN A 98 -14.79 -10.23 -8.19
C ASN A 98 -14.22 -10.82 -6.90
N SER A 99 -13.59 -10.02 -6.05
CA SER A 99 -13.06 -10.48 -4.76
C SER A 99 -14.18 -10.67 -3.72
N ASP A 100 -13.91 -11.49 -2.71
CA ASP A 100 -14.80 -11.71 -1.56
C ASP A 100 -14.97 -10.45 -0.67
N VAL A 101 -14.14 -9.43 -0.87
CA VAL A 101 -14.14 -8.16 -0.14
C VAL A 101 -14.50 -6.95 -1.01
N ALA A 102 -15.03 -7.15 -2.21
CA ALA A 102 -15.35 -6.08 -3.16
C ALA A 102 -16.20 -4.95 -2.55
N SER A 103 -17.18 -5.29 -1.69
CA SER A 103 -18.05 -4.31 -1.04
C SER A 103 -17.31 -3.37 -0.07
N LYS A 104 -16.13 -3.79 0.40
CA LYS A 104 -15.29 -3.05 1.35
C LYS A 104 -14.21 -2.20 0.66
N ILE A 105 -14.16 -2.15 -0.67
CA ILE A 105 -13.13 -1.43 -1.42
C ILE A 105 -13.76 -0.34 -2.29
N ARG A 106 -13.20 0.86 -2.23
CA ARG A 106 -13.46 1.97 -3.14
C ARG A 106 -12.20 2.21 -3.97
N PHE A 107 -12.19 1.67 -5.17
CA PHE A 107 -11.09 1.84 -6.13
C PHE A 107 -11.29 3.12 -6.95
N ILE A 108 -10.34 4.03 -6.86
CA ILE A 108 -10.39 5.37 -7.42
C ILE A 108 -9.18 5.57 -8.34
N ILE A 109 -9.44 5.92 -9.60
CA ILE A 109 -8.39 6.38 -10.51
C ILE A 109 -8.20 7.88 -10.27
N GLY A 110 -6.97 8.26 -9.93
CA GLY A 110 -6.60 9.65 -9.68
C GLY A 110 -5.46 9.83 -8.70
N ASP A 111 -5.09 11.09 -8.50
CA ASP A 111 -4.04 11.47 -7.57
C ASP A 111 -4.57 11.55 -6.13
N ALA A 112 -4.07 10.65 -5.27
CA ALA A 112 -4.45 10.61 -3.86
C ALA A 112 -4.10 11.90 -3.11
N ILE A 113 -2.97 12.56 -3.46
CA ILE A 113 -2.52 13.78 -2.77
C ILE A 113 -3.58 14.88 -2.86
N THR A 114 -4.20 15.02 -4.02
CA THR A 114 -5.21 16.05 -4.26
C THR A 114 -6.62 15.61 -3.89
N GLN A 115 -6.97 14.34 -4.06
CA GLN A 115 -8.34 13.86 -3.96
C GLN A 115 -8.70 13.29 -2.58
N ALA A 116 -7.77 12.63 -1.88
CA ALA A 116 -8.08 12.04 -0.58
C ALA A 116 -8.57 13.06 0.46
N PRO A 117 -7.98 14.27 0.57
CA PRO A 117 -8.51 15.30 1.48
C PRO A 117 -9.95 15.76 1.14
N GLN A 118 -10.37 15.64 -0.12
CA GLN A 118 -11.70 16.05 -0.57
C GLN A 118 -12.79 15.01 -0.25
N LEU A 119 -12.42 13.79 0.13
CA LEU A 119 -13.38 12.75 0.51
C LEU A 119 -14.13 13.07 1.81
N GLY A 120 -13.61 13.97 2.65
CA GLY A 120 -14.17 14.26 3.96
C GLY A 120 -14.14 13.07 4.91
N VAL A 121 -13.24 12.11 4.68
CA VAL A 121 -13.04 10.92 5.50
C VAL A 121 -11.80 11.09 6.38
N THR A 122 -11.94 10.74 7.66
CA THR A 122 -10.80 10.61 8.57
C THR A 122 -10.38 9.15 8.64
N PHE A 123 -9.11 8.87 8.38
CA PHE A 123 -8.57 7.51 8.29
C PHE A 123 -7.93 7.06 9.60
N ASP A 124 -8.02 5.76 9.87
CA ASP A 124 -7.35 5.10 11.00
C ASP A 124 -5.93 4.67 10.62
N LEU A 125 -5.73 4.34 9.34
CA LEU A 125 -4.49 3.84 8.80
C LEU A 125 -4.32 4.32 7.36
N VAL A 126 -3.09 4.72 7.01
CA VAL A 126 -2.69 5.04 5.63
C VAL A 126 -1.54 4.15 5.22
N PHE A 127 -1.67 3.48 4.08
CA PHE A 127 -0.61 2.68 3.46
C PHE A 127 -0.08 3.42 2.22
N ILE A 128 1.21 3.72 2.22
CA ILE A 128 1.90 4.47 1.15
C ILE A 128 2.77 3.50 0.37
N ASP A 129 2.37 3.20 -0.87
CA ASP A 129 3.12 2.36 -1.81
C ASP A 129 3.00 2.86 -3.25
N GLY A 130 2.89 4.17 -3.43
CA GLY A 130 2.82 4.84 -4.72
C GLY A 130 4.20 5.20 -5.29
N ASP A 131 4.22 6.26 -6.11
CA ASP A 131 5.43 6.82 -6.71
C ASP A 131 6.38 7.34 -5.63
N LYS A 132 7.57 6.78 -5.57
CA LYS A 132 8.57 7.09 -4.55
C LYS A 132 9.06 8.55 -4.63
N ARG A 133 8.96 9.19 -5.80
CA ARG A 133 9.32 10.60 -5.99
C ARG A 133 8.44 11.57 -5.20
N THR A 134 7.22 11.17 -4.90
CA THR A 134 6.21 11.98 -4.19
C THR A 134 5.93 11.50 -2.76
N TYR A 135 6.83 10.70 -2.17
CA TYR A 135 6.63 10.13 -0.83
C TYR A 135 6.50 11.18 0.27
N VAL A 136 7.24 12.29 0.18
CA VAL A 136 7.12 13.39 1.15
C VAL A 136 5.73 14.04 1.08
N GLU A 137 5.28 14.36 -0.13
CA GLU A 137 3.97 14.98 -0.36
C GLU A 137 2.83 14.05 0.05
N THR A 138 2.98 12.75 -0.21
CA THR A 138 2.01 11.73 0.20
C THR A 138 1.96 11.60 1.73
N TYR A 139 3.12 11.62 2.40
CA TYR A 139 3.19 11.59 3.86
C TYR A 139 2.53 12.82 4.50
N GLU A 140 2.83 14.02 4.01
CA GLU A 140 2.21 15.24 4.50
C GLU A 140 0.68 15.23 4.28
N MET A 141 0.23 14.78 3.11
CA MET A 141 -1.20 14.58 2.86
C MET A 141 -1.80 13.58 3.85
N ALA A 142 -1.14 12.43 4.06
CA ALA A 142 -1.61 11.39 4.99
C ALA A 142 -1.83 11.97 6.41
N LEU A 143 -0.93 12.81 6.90
CA LEU A 143 -1.10 13.47 8.20
C LEU A 143 -2.32 14.38 8.28
N THR A 144 -2.77 14.96 7.16
CA THR A 144 -3.97 15.81 7.14
C THR A 144 -5.28 15.04 7.25
N VAL A 145 -5.29 13.79 6.83
CA VAL A 145 -6.49 12.94 6.78
C VAL A 145 -6.50 11.83 7.85
N LEU A 146 -5.38 11.62 8.53
CA LEU A 146 -5.24 10.62 9.58
C LEU A 146 -5.78 11.14 10.92
N ARG A 147 -6.51 10.30 11.66
CA ARG A 147 -6.88 10.63 13.03
C ARG A 147 -5.68 10.66 13.97
N GLN A 148 -5.79 11.36 15.08
CA GLN A 148 -4.82 11.26 16.16
C GLN A 148 -4.77 9.82 16.70
N GLY A 149 -3.55 9.28 16.86
CA GLY A 149 -3.31 7.88 17.26
C GLY A 149 -3.57 6.88 16.13
N GLY A 150 -3.70 7.34 14.88
CA GLY A 150 -3.71 6.50 13.69
C GLY A 150 -2.30 6.11 13.25
N PHE A 151 -2.22 5.30 12.17
CA PHE A 151 -0.96 4.72 11.69
C PHE A 151 -0.69 5.09 10.24
N ILE A 152 0.56 5.38 9.92
CA ILE A 152 1.06 5.46 8.54
C ILE A 152 2.05 4.33 8.34
N MET A 153 1.87 3.54 7.30
CA MET A 153 2.83 2.54 6.82
C MET A 153 3.39 3.01 5.48
N ALA A 154 4.69 3.13 5.37
CA ALA A 154 5.36 3.44 4.10
C ALA A 154 6.19 2.24 3.65
N ASP A 155 5.92 1.74 2.45
CA ASP A 155 6.67 0.63 1.88
C ASP A 155 7.98 1.07 1.24
N ASN A 156 8.92 0.14 1.09
CA ASN A 156 10.20 0.30 0.39
C ASN A 156 11.13 1.39 0.96
N THR A 157 11.08 1.67 2.25
CA THR A 157 11.89 2.73 2.87
C THR A 157 13.40 2.49 2.83
N LEU A 158 13.83 1.25 2.57
CA LEU A 158 15.23 0.90 2.30
C LEU A 158 15.55 0.79 0.79
N TRP A 159 14.53 0.64 -0.07
CA TRP A 159 14.64 0.57 -1.52
C TRP A 159 15.78 -0.35 -2.00
N ASP A 160 15.74 -1.64 -1.60
CA ASP A 160 16.76 -2.66 -1.90
C ASP A 160 18.20 -2.22 -1.52
N GLY A 161 18.33 -1.31 -0.57
CA GLY A 161 19.62 -0.76 -0.14
C GLY A 161 20.09 0.47 -0.93
N HIS A 162 19.37 0.92 -1.94
CA HIS A 162 19.73 2.09 -2.75
C HIS A 162 19.88 3.36 -1.90
N VAL A 163 19.13 3.45 -0.78
CA VAL A 163 19.17 4.65 0.09
C VAL A 163 20.53 4.92 0.71
N PHE A 164 21.41 3.92 0.83
CA PHE A 164 22.76 4.07 1.37
C PHE A 164 23.86 3.77 0.32
N ASP A 165 23.50 3.58 -0.95
CA ASP A 165 24.45 3.37 -2.04
C ASP A 165 24.58 4.63 -2.90
N SER A 166 25.82 5.17 -3.01
CA SER A 166 26.11 6.37 -3.78
C SER A 166 25.92 6.19 -5.29
N ALA A 167 25.85 4.96 -5.79
CA ALA A 167 25.54 4.69 -7.20
C ALA A 167 24.17 5.25 -7.60
N TYR A 168 23.24 5.40 -6.63
CA TYR A 168 21.87 5.88 -6.82
C TYR A 168 21.65 7.35 -6.43
N ASP A 169 22.71 8.14 -6.24
CA ASP A 169 22.61 9.57 -5.85
C ASP A 169 21.89 10.46 -6.87
N LYS A 170 21.67 9.97 -8.07
CA LYS A 170 20.93 10.69 -9.13
C LYS A 170 19.57 10.06 -9.44
N ASP A 171 19.25 8.92 -8.84
CA ASP A 171 17.96 8.25 -9.03
C ASP A 171 16.86 8.98 -8.28
N GLN A 172 15.86 9.47 -9.02
CA GLN A 172 14.81 10.31 -8.45
C GLN A 172 13.91 9.56 -7.46
N GLN A 173 13.71 8.26 -7.62
CA GLN A 173 12.93 7.45 -6.68
C GLN A 173 13.70 7.28 -5.38
N THR A 174 14.99 6.93 -5.45
CA THR A 174 15.88 6.84 -4.28
C THR A 174 15.95 8.17 -3.53
N LEU A 175 16.07 9.29 -4.25
CA LEU A 175 16.07 10.61 -3.64
C LEU A 175 14.75 10.95 -2.94
N GLY A 176 13.62 10.51 -3.50
CA GLY A 176 12.31 10.68 -2.87
C GLY A 176 12.21 9.94 -1.54
N ILE A 177 12.67 8.68 -1.51
CA ILE A 177 12.67 7.86 -0.28
C ILE A 177 13.64 8.44 0.76
N ARG A 178 14.86 8.82 0.37
CA ARG A 178 15.81 9.46 1.30
C ARG A 178 15.21 10.72 1.93
N ARG A 179 14.56 11.58 1.14
CA ARG A 179 13.89 12.79 1.66
C ARG A 179 12.80 12.45 2.67
N LEU A 180 11.99 11.41 2.41
CA LEU A 180 11.00 10.95 3.37
C LEU A 180 11.67 10.45 4.66
N ASN A 181 12.67 9.58 4.55
CA ASN A 181 13.37 9.03 5.71
C ASN A 181 13.99 10.13 6.59
N ASP A 182 14.65 11.11 5.98
CA ASP A 182 15.26 12.25 6.69
C ASP A 182 14.19 13.13 7.36
N LEU A 183 13.08 13.41 6.66
CA LEU A 183 11.96 14.16 7.21
C LEU A 183 11.37 13.44 8.43
N VAL A 184 11.01 12.17 8.28
CA VAL A 184 10.38 11.39 9.35
C VAL A 184 11.32 11.22 10.53
N ALA A 185 12.63 11.04 10.31
CA ALA A 185 13.62 10.91 11.38
C ALA A 185 13.59 12.09 12.38
N THR A 186 13.26 13.28 11.90
CA THR A 186 13.21 14.51 12.72
C THR A 186 11.80 14.97 13.06
N ASP A 187 10.77 14.35 12.50
CA ASP A 187 9.37 14.77 12.71
C ASP A 187 8.92 14.42 14.14
N THR A 188 8.49 15.44 14.87
CA THR A 188 8.00 15.31 16.25
C THR A 188 6.50 15.07 16.33
N ARG A 189 5.78 15.11 15.20
CA ARG A 189 4.33 14.85 15.13
C ARG A 189 4.00 13.37 15.23
N VAL A 190 4.99 12.49 15.00
CA VAL A 190 4.84 11.04 14.95
C VAL A 190 5.86 10.32 15.81
N GLU A 191 5.46 9.16 16.33
CA GLU A 191 6.37 8.12 16.79
C GLU A 191 6.71 7.22 15.59
N LYS A 192 7.95 6.75 15.49
CA LYS A 192 8.47 6.05 14.32
C LYS A 192 9.31 4.85 14.68
N VAL A 193 9.26 3.85 13.83
CA VAL A 193 10.05 2.62 13.89
C VAL A 193 10.44 2.20 12.47
#